data_cc81c097fe31a7cabb0f038ca91a0b3f
#
_entry.id   cc81c097fe31a7cabb0f038ca91a0b3f
#
_cell.length_a   1.000
_cell.length_b   1.000
_cell.length_c   1.000
_cell.angle_alpha   90.00
_cell.angle_beta   90.00
_cell.angle_gamma   90.00
#
_symmetry.space_group_name_H-M   'P 1'
#
loop_
_entity.id
_entity.type
_entity.pdbx_description
1 polymer ?
#
loop_
_entity_poly.entity_id
_entity_poly.type
_entity_poly.pdbx_seq_one_letter_code
_entity_poly.pdbx_strand_id
1 'polypeptide(L)'
;MGPTAAFLNPYPRDYRPGVFKFKSTERVEKPTHVDLVRILHNGIAGTSMPSFALLSETKIDALAEYVKYLSIRGETELSLMRAFFELDDDAKGILPETREFLIGEMLLPASEKWLAAKESQIPVPLISEGVDLVESIAKGRALFYGDKANCVKCHGVTGLGDGQANDYDDWNKPIVEIDKELRGTRERIKVTATASMSPEELAEHVALQDWVTKLSQVLDGDSLKPRTIVPRNLRHGVYRGGRRPLDLYYRIYAGINGAPMPAAKGAVSPEDIWHIVNYVRSLPYEFDGELGADRPLIARERF
;
A
#
# COMPACT_ATOMS: atom_id res chain seq x y z
N MET A 1 -15.44 -1.69 -10.43
CA MET A 1 -15.43 -0.98 -9.14
C MET A 1 -16.78 -1.09 -8.46
N GLY A 2 -16.82 -1.11 -7.10
CA GLY A 2 -18.10 -1.05 -6.40
C GLY A 2 -18.76 0.34 -6.52
N PRO A 3 -20.08 0.44 -6.51
CA PRO A 3 -20.79 1.70 -6.76
C PRO A 3 -20.49 2.82 -5.75
N THR A 4 -20.05 2.47 -4.54
CA THR A 4 -19.70 3.43 -3.49
C THR A 4 -18.21 3.78 -3.43
N ALA A 5 -17.38 3.17 -4.26
CA ALA A 5 -15.91 3.31 -4.18
C ALA A 5 -15.44 4.77 -4.26
N ALA A 6 -16.06 5.57 -5.13
CA ALA A 6 -15.69 6.97 -5.33
C ALA A 6 -15.92 7.86 -4.09
N PHE A 7 -16.83 7.46 -3.20
CA PHE A 7 -17.20 8.22 -1.99
C PHE A 7 -16.35 7.84 -0.76
N LEU A 8 -15.58 6.75 -0.84
CA LEU A 8 -14.78 6.27 0.27
C LEU A 8 -13.38 6.89 0.30
N ASN A 9 -12.83 7.15 1.49
CA ASN A 9 -11.48 7.62 1.69
C ASN A 9 -10.80 6.85 2.86
N PRO A 10 -9.73 6.09 2.61
CA PRO A 10 -9.17 5.77 1.28
C PRO A 10 -10.13 4.94 0.42
N TYR A 11 -9.82 4.85 -0.86
CA TYR A 11 -10.54 3.95 -1.75
C TYR A 11 -10.45 2.50 -1.29
N PRO A 12 -11.45 1.66 -1.60
CA PRO A 12 -11.37 0.23 -1.35
C PRO A 12 -10.14 -0.38 -2.03
N ARG A 13 -9.56 -1.39 -1.38
CA ARG A 13 -8.40 -2.08 -1.92
C ARG A 13 -8.77 -2.90 -3.16
N ASP A 14 -8.00 -2.71 -4.23
CA ASP A 14 -7.97 -3.65 -5.35
C ASP A 14 -7.07 -4.83 -4.98
N TYR A 15 -7.60 -6.04 -4.97
CA TYR A 15 -6.86 -7.25 -4.63
C TYR A 15 -6.13 -7.88 -5.83
N ARG A 16 -6.48 -7.49 -7.06
CA ARG A 16 -5.91 -8.06 -8.28
C ARG A 16 -4.39 -7.93 -8.39
N PRO A 17 -3.75 -6.83 -7.99
CA PRO A 17 -2.29 -6.74 -7.98
C PRO A 17 -1.61 -7.54 -6.86
N GLY A 18 -2.36 -8.15 -5.96
CA GLY A 18 -1.80 -8.95 -4.87
C GLY A 18 -1.03 -8.15 -3.81
N VAL A 19 -1.27 -6.84 -3.70
CA VAL A 19 -0.55 -5.93 -2.79
C VAL A 19 -1.34 -5.70 -1.51
N PHE A 20 -0.73 -5.98 -0.35
CA PHE A 20 -1.35 -5.86 0.97
C PHE A 20 -0.53 -4.96 1.88
N LYS A 21 -1.21 -4.02 2.59
CA LYS A 21 -0.56 -2.97 3.40
C LYS A 21 -0.24 -3.41 4.83
N PHE A 22 -1.11 -4.20 5.46
CA PHE A 22 -1.06 -4.46 6.90
C PHE A 22 -0.89 -5.95 7.16
N LYS A 23 0.34 -6.37 7.42
CA LYS A 23 0.73 -7.76 7.52
C LYS A 23 1.97 -7.94 8.39
N SER A 24 2.23 -9.15 8.81
CA SER A 24 3.38 -9.55 9.63
C SER A 24 4.56 -10.08 8.81
N THR A 25 4.48 -10.00 7.49
CA THR A 25 5.47 -10.52 6.55
C THR A 25 6.28 -9.40 5.91
N GLU A 26 7.39 -9.73 5.29
CA GLU A 26 8.25 -8.79 4.55
C GLU A 26 7.46 -7.98 3.50
N ARG A 27 7.98 -6.79 3.13
CA ARG A 27 7.25 -5.76 2.37
C ARG A 27 6.54 -6.28 1.12
N VAL A 28 7.22 -7.07 0.30
CA VAL A 28 6.69 -7.54 -0.99
C VAL A 28 5.93 -8.85 -0.90
N GLU A 29 6.03 -9.55 0.25
CA GLU A 29 5.46 -10.86 0.45
C GLU A 29 3.95 -10.82 0.71
N LYS A 30 3.29 -11.96 0.63
CA LYS A 30 1.86 -12.07 0.94
C LYS A 30 1.61 -12.02 2.45
N PRO A 31 0.43 -11.55 2.90
CA PRO A 31 0.04 -11.68 4.29
C PRO A 31 -0.17 -13.14 4.67
N THR A 32 0.07 -13.46 5.94
CA THR A 32 -0.36 -14.75 6.48
C THR A 32 -1.87 -14.84 6.56
N HIS A 33 -2.42 -16.05 6.67
CA HIS A 33 -3.85 -16.24 6.93
C HIS A 33 -4.29 -15.49 8.21
N VAL A 34 -3.48 -15.57 9.26
CA VAL A 34 -3.74 -14.87 10.54
C VAL A 34 -3.81 -13.35 10.36
N ASP A 35 -3.01 -12.77 9.49
CA ASP A 35 -3.08 -11.32 9.19
C ASP A 35 -4.43 -10.95 8.57
N LEU A 36 -4.92 -11.75 7.61
CA LEU A 36 -6.21 -11.52 6.96
C LEU A 36 -7.36 -11.65 7.94
N VAL A 37 -7.40 -12.72 8.72
CA VAL A 37 -8.41 -12.96 9.76
C VAL A 37 -8.42 -11.80 10.76
N ARG A 38 -7.25 -11.36 11.24
CA ARG A 38 -7.14 -10.23 12.16
C ARG A 38 -7.71 -8.93 11.57
N ILE A 39 -7.42 -8.64 10.29
CA ILE A 39 -7.96 -7.46 9.60
C ILE A 39 -9.48 -7.55 9.45
N LEU A 40 -10.03 -8.72 9.19
CA LEU A 40 -11.47 -8.93 9.11
C LEU A 40 -12.12 -8.75 10.49
N HIS A 41 -11.56 -9.33 11.54
CA HIS A 41 -12.08 -9.16 12.90
C HIS A 41 -12.08 -7.71 13.37
N ASN A 42 -10.96 -6.99 13.15
CA ASN A 42 -10.80 -5.66 13.72
C ASN A 42 -11.30 -4.53 12.80
N GLY A 43 -11.49 -4.82 11.51
CA GLY A 43 -11.59 -3.77 10.51
C GLY A 43 -10.29 -2.96 10.40
N ILE A 44 -10.35 -1.78 9.79
CA ILE A 44 -9.22 -0.87 9.67
C ILE A 44 -9.59 0.49 10.23
N ALA A 45 -9.11 0.78 11.43
CA ALA A 45 -9.37 2.03 12.12
C ALA A 45 -9.02 3.27 11.27
N GLY A 46 -9.90 4.27 11.27
CA GLY A 46 -9.75 5.49 10.47
C GLY A 46 -9.94 5.27 8.96
N THR A 47 -10.69 4.24 8.58
CA THR A 47 -11.18 3.98 7.22
C THR A 47 -12.63 3.51 7.26
N SER A 48 -13.24 3.32 6.11
CA SER A 48 -14.61 2.80 5.99
C SER A 48 -14.70 1.27 6.10
N MET A 49 -13.61 0.55 6.37
CA MET A 49 -13.63 -0.90 6.56
C MET A 49 -14.04 -1.23 8.00
N PRO A 50 -15.27 -1.74 8.23
CA PRO A 50 -15.75 -2.07 9.58
C PRO A 50 -15.14 -3.37 10.09
N SER A 51 -15.32 -3.63 11.38
CA SER A 51 -15.12 -4.96 11.98
C SER A 51 -16.19 -5.93 11.49
N PHE A 52 -15.79 -7.14 11.15
CA PHE A 52 -16.68 -8.27 10.83
C PHE A 52 -16.76 -9.29 11.97
N ALA A 53 -16.37 -8.92 13.19
CA ALA A 53 -16.34 -9.80 14.36
C ALA A 53 -17.73 -10.38 14.74
N LEU A 54 -18.81 -9.87 14.19
CA LEU A 54 -20.17 -10.44 14.36
C LEU A 54 -20.44 -11.67 13.47
N LEU A 55 -19.58 -11.95 12.50
CA LEU A 55 -19.66 -13.16 11.70
C LEU A 55 -19.06 -14.35 12.47
N SER A 56 -19.53 -15.56 12.17
CA SER A 56 -18.90 -16.77 12.71
C SER A 56 -17.46 -16.92 12.18
N GLU A 57 -16.60 -17.59 12.94
CA GLU A 57 -15.20 -17.87 12.55
C GLU A 57 -15.13 -18.54 11.16
N THR A 58 -15.99 -19.51 10.88
CA THR A 58 -16.08 -20.16 9.57
C THR A 58 -16.33 -19.18 8.43
N LYS A 59 -17.15 -18.14 8.65
CA LYS A 59 -17.40 -17.10 7.64
C LYS A 59 -16.21 -16.16 7.50
N ILE A 60 -15.54 -15.85 8.60
CA ILE A 60 -14.31 -15.03 8.58
C ILE A 60 -13.21 -15.78 7.80
N ASP A 61 -13.02 -17.08 8.07
CA ASP A 61 -12.06 -17.91 7.35
C ASP A 61 -12.39 -17.98 5.84
N ALA A 62 -13.66 -18.20 5.50
CA ALA A 62 -14.11 -18.22 4.11
C ALA A 62 -13.85 -16.88 3.40
N LEU A 63 -14.03 -15.74 4.07
CA LEU A 63 -13.69 -14.42 3.54
C LEU A 63 -12.18 -14.27 3.34
N ALA A 64 -11.36 -14.74 4.28
CA ALA A 64 -9.89 -14.71 4.14
C ALA A 64 -9.43 -15.54 2.93
N GLU A 65 -9.98 -16.74 2.75
CA GLU A 65 -9.69 -17.59 1.58
C GLU A 65 -10.19 -16.96 0.28
N TYR A 66 -11.34 -16.30 0.29
CA TYR A 66 -11.84 -15.60 -0.88
C TYR A 66 -10.94 -14.41 -1.29
N VAL A 67 -10.39 -13.68 -0.33
CA VAL A 67 -9.40 -12.62 -0.59
C VAL A 67 -8.14 -13.19 -1.24
N LYS A 68 -7.64 -14.35 -0.77
CA LYS A 68 -6.51 -15.04 -1.42
C LYS A 68 -6.86 -15.42 -2.86
N TYR A 69 -8.03 -16.03 -3.07
CA TYR A 69 -8.52 -16.40 -4.41
C TYR A 69 -8.54 -15.17 -5.35
N LEU A 70 -9.10 -14.04 -4.90
CA LEU A 70 -9.15 -12.80 -5.70
C LEU A 70 -7.76 -12.30 -6.08
N SER A 71 -6.79 -12.41 -5.17
CA SER A 71 -5.39 -12.02 -5.42
C SER A 71 -4.73 -12.95 -6.42
N ILE A 72 -4.79 -14.26 -6.20
CA ILE A 72 -4.19 -15.26 -7.11
C ILE A 72 -4.77 -15.11 -8.51
N ARG A 73 -6.09 -15.06 -8.61
CA ARG A 73 -6.78 -14.85 -9.89
C ARG A 73 -6.33 -13.57 -10.58
N GLY A 74 -6.33 -12.46 -9.86
CA GLY A 74 -5.99 -11.16 -10.44
C GLY A 74 -4.52 -11.08 -10.87
N GLU A 75 -3.59 -11.63 -10.11
CA GLU A 75 -2.18 -11.71 -10.49
C GLU A 75 -1.98 -12.59 -11.74
N THR A 76 -2.68 -13.71 -11.83
CA THR A 76 -2.66 -14.58 -13.01
C THR A 76 -3.24 -13.87 -14.23
N GLU A 77 -4.39 -13.19 -14.10
CA GLU A 77 -5.00 -12.40 -15.17
C GLU A 77 -4.07 -11.28 -15.66
N LEU A 78 -3.41 -10.55 -14.74
CA LEU A 78 -2.46 -9.49 -15.09
C LEU A 78 -1.21 -10.04 -15.79
N SER A 79 -0.71 -11.19 -15.36
CA SER A 79 0.43 -11.85 -16.01
C SER A 79 0.06 -12.33 -17.41
N LEU A 80 -1.14 -12.91 -17.56
CA LEU A 80 -1.66 -13.32 -18.86
C LEU A 80 -1.84 -12.14 -19.82
N MET A 81 -2.38 -11.03 -19.33
CA MET A 81 -2.53 -9.81 -20.15
C MET A 81 -1.17 -9.29 -20.62
N ARG A 82 -0.15 -9.26 -19.75
CA ARG A 82 1.21 -8.85 -20.14
C ARG A 82 1.80 -9.77 -21.20
N ALA A 83 1.72 -11.08 -21.00
CA ALA A 83 2.18 -12.04 -21.98
C ALA A 83 1.46 -11.90 -23.33
N PHE A 84 0.15 -11.60 -23.32
CA PHE A 84 -0.62 -11.37 -24.53
C PHE A 84 -0.14 -10.13 -25.30
N PHE A 85 0.22 -9.04 -24.62
CA PHE A 85 0.76 -7.84 -25.27
C PHE A 85 2.19 -8.00 -25.80
N GLU A 86 2.91 -9.04 -25.36
CA GLU A 86 4.26 -9.38 -25.85
C GLU A 86 4.23 -10.36 -27.03
N LEU A 87 3.06 -10.90 -27.40
CA LEU A 87 2.90 -11.77 -28.57
C LEU A 87 2.90 -10.95 -29.87
N ASP A 88 3.56 -11.47 -30.89
CA ASP A 88 3.49 -10.91 -32.24
C ASP A 88 2.05 -10.96 -32.79
N ASP A 89 1.68 -9.99 -33.64
CA ASP A 89 0.34 -9.85 -34.23
C ASP A 89 -0.16 -11.10 -34.97
N ASP A 90 0.75 -12.00 -35.39
CA ASP A 90 0.45 -13.25 -36.06
C ASP A 90 0.06 -14.42 -35.11
N ALA A 91 0.17 -14.25 -33.81
CA ALA A 91 -0.16 -15.27 -32.84
C ALA A 91 -1.68 -15.49 -32.74
N LYS A 92 -2.16 -16.54 -33.39
CA LYS A 92 -3.59 -16.93 -33.45
C LYS A 92 -4.00 -17.81 -32.27
N GLY A 93 -4.35 -17.19 -31.15
CA GLY A 93 -5.04 -17.89 -30.05
C GLY A 93 -4.14 -18.62 -29.07
N ILE A 94 -4.77 -19.10 -27.99
CA ILE A 94 -4.10 -19.88 -26.93
C ILE A 94 -4.11 -21.36 -27.35
N LEU A 95 -2.97 -21.91 -27.70
CA LEU A 95 -2.81 -23.33 -28.04
C LEU A 95 -2.91 -24.20 -26.78
N PRO A 96 -3.29 -25.49 -26.88
CA PRO A 96 -3.33 -26.43 -25.74
C PRO A 96 -2.01 -26.52 -24.97
N GLU A 97 -0.88 -26.44 -25.64
CA GLU A 97 0.48 -26.37 -25.06
C GLU A 97 0.67 -25.13 -24.20
N THR A 98 -0.08 -24.08 -24.45
CA THR A 98 -0.09 -22.84 -23.67
C THR A 98 -0.73 -23.03 -22.28
N ARG A 99 -1.61 -24.03 -22.11
CA ARG A 99 -2.26 -24.31 -20.82
C ARG A 99 -1.25 -24.70 -19.73
N GLU A 100 -0.32 -25.59 -20.05
CA GLU A 100 0.73 -26.00 -19.11
C GLU A 100 1.64 -24.82 -18.78
N PHE A 101 1.99 -24.01 -19.76
CA PHE A 101 2.72 -22.77 -19.57
C PHE A 101 1.94 -21.79 -18.65
N LEU A 102 0.65 -21.57 -18.92
CA LEU A 102 -0.17 -20.66 -18.10
C LEU A 102 -0.27 -21.14 -16.65
N ILE A 103 -0.40 -22.46 -16.42
CA ILE A 103 -0.43 -23.00 -15.07
C ILE A 103 0.95 -22.87 -14.42
N GLY A 104 2.01 -23.29 -15.10
CA GLY A 104 3.37 -23.35 -14.56
C GLY A 104 3.97 -21.96 -14.31
N GLU A 105 3.85 -21.05 -15.26
CA GLU A 105 4.55 -19.77 -15.23
C GLU A 105 3.72 -18.61 -14.66
N MET A 106 2.40 -18.75 -14.57
CA MET A 106 1.54 -17.66 -14.11
C MET A 106 0.74 -17.99 -12.86
N LEU A 107 0.03 -19.13 -12.86
CA LEU A 107 -0.83 -19.50 -11.73
C LEU A 107 -0.04 -20.04 -10.54
N LEU A 108 0.86 -20.98 -10.76
CA LEU A 108 1.65 -21.59 -9.69
C LEU A 108 2.50 -20.56 -8.95
N PRO A 109 3.27 -19.66 -9.61
CA PRO A 109 4.05 -18.63 -8.91
C PRO A 109 3.20 -17.68 -8.07
N ALA A 110 1.98 -17.34 -8.53
CA ALA A 110 1.06 -16.52 -7.75
C ALA A 110 0.55 -17.25 -6.50
N SER A 111 0.31 -18.56 -6.63
CA SER A 111 -0.16 -19.42 -5.53
C SER A 111 0.93 -19.73 -4.51
N GLU A 112 2.15 -20.00 -4.96
CA GLU A 112 3.31 -20.35 -4.13
C GLU A 112 3.69 -19.22 -3.17
N LYS A 113 3.55 -17.96 -3.60
CA LYS A 113 3.75 -16.79 -2.73
C LYS A 113 2.86 -16.82 -1.48
N TRP A 114 1.65 -17.36 -1.59
CA TRP A 114 0.75 -17.50 -0.45
C TRP A 114 1.15 -18.65 0.47
N LEU A 115 1.69 -19.73 -0.07
CA LEU A 115 2.22 -20.86 0.71
C LEU A 115 3.49 -20.45 1.47
N ALA A 116 4.37 -19.68 0.84
CA ALA A 116 5.61 -19.16 1.44
C ALA A 116 5.40 -18.02 2.44
N ALA A 117 4.20 -17.46 2.56
CA ALA A 117 3.93 -16.29 3.39
C ALA A 117 4.33 -16.49 4.88
N LYS A 118 4.18 -17.69 5.41
CA LYS A 118 4.54 -18.01 6.80
C LYS A 118 6.06 -17.96 7.02
N GLU A 119 6.84 -18.37 6.04
CA GLU A 119 8.30 -18.36 6.10
C GLU A 119 8.88 -16.96 5.98
N SER A 120 8.11 -16.04 5.38
CA SER A 120 8.45 -14.64 5.18
C SER A 120 8.04 -13.74 6.36
N GLN A 121 7.65 -14.31 7.50
CA GLN A 121 7.30 -13.53 8.69
C GLN A 121 8.52 -12.77 9.22
N ILE A 122 8.28 -11.50 9.57
CA ILE A 122 9.30 -10.61 10.12
C ILE A 122 9.73 -11.14 11.50
N PRO A 123 11.02 -11.39 11.71
CA PRO A 123 11.53 -11.77 13.04
C PRO A 123 11.35 -10.60 14.01
N VAL A 124 10.78 -10.91 15.17
CA VAL A 124 10.55 -9.93 16.23
C VAL A 124 11.48 -10.25 17.39
N PRO A 125 12.48 -9.42 17.68
CA PRO A 125 13.32 -9.63 18.82
C PRO A 125 12.51 -9.52 20.11
N LEU A 126 12.85 -10.33 21.09
CA LEU A 126 12.29 -10.20 22.44
C LEU A 126 12.71 -8.84 23.00
N ILE A 127 11.74 -8.09 23.51
CA ILE A 127 12.05 -6.88 24.28
C ILE A 127 12.74 -7.35 25.57
N SER A 128 13.91 -6.82 25.84
CA SER A 128 14.62 -7.14 27.07
C SER A 128 13.75 -6.79 28.27
N GLU A 129 13.59 -7.72 29.20
CA GLU A 129 12.91 -7.44 30.47
C GLU A 129 13.69 -6.32 31.19
N GLY A 130 12.99 -5.32 31.70
CA GLY A 130 13.59 -4.21 32.45
C GLY A 130 13.99 -2.98 31.63
N VAL A 131 13.61 -2.87 30.36
CA VAL A 131 13.80 -1.61 29.61
C VAL A 131 12.98 -0.49 30.24
N ASP A 132 13.68 0.56 30.71
CA ASP A 132 13.01 1.77 31.18
C ASP A 132 12.24 2.41 30.00
N LEU A 133 10.92 2.56 30.18
CA LEU A 133 10.04 3.08 29.15
C LEU A 133 10.37 4.54 28.80
N VAL A 134 10.77 5.35 29.79
CA VAL A 134 11.12 6.77 29.60
C VAL A 134 12.41 6.87 28.77
N GLU A 135 13.42 6.09 29.11
CA GLU A 135 14.66 6.01 28.33
C GLU A 135 14.40 5.51 26.91
N SER A 136 13.56 4.47 26.77
CA SER A 136 13.17 3.91 25.47
C SER A 136 12.45 4.94 24.59
N ILE A 137 11.55 5.73 25.15
CA ILE A 137 10.85 6.82 24.44
C ILE A 137 11.83 7.91 24.02
N ALA A 138 12.75 8.31 24.90
CA ALA A 138 13.76 9.31 24.59
C ALA A 138 14.67 8.86 23.43
N LYS A 139 15.11 7.59 23.44
CA LYS A 139 15.90 6.97 22.39
C LYS A 139 15.11 6.88 21.08
N GLY A 140 13.85 6.45 21.17
CA GLY A 140 12.93 6.39 20.02
C GLY A 140 12.68 7.76 19.38
N ARG A 141 12.57 8.81 20.20
CA ARG A 141 12.49 10.18 19.73
C ARG A 141 13.76 10.58 18.95
N ALA A 142 14.93 10.33 19.50
CA ALA A 142 16.19 10.61 18.82
C ALA A 142 16.28 9.90 17.45
N LEU A 143 15.85 8.63 17.38
CA LEU A 143 15.80 7.87 16.13
C LEU A 143 14.76 8.43 15.13
N PHE A 144 13.59 8.85 15.62
CA PHE A 144 12.51 9.40 14.79
C PHE A 144 12.94 10.68 14.06
N TYR A 145 13.73 11.53 14.72
CA TYR A 145 14.28 12.77 14.16
C TYR A 145 15.63 12.59 13.49
N GLY A 146 16.32 11.49 13.76
CA GLY A 146 17.66 11.21 13.23
C GLY A 146 17.65 10.84 11.75
N ASP A 147 18.78 11.07 11.08
CA ASP A 147 18.94 10.91 9.63
C ASP A 147 18.71 9.46 9.15
N LYS A 148 18.97 8.47 10.01
CA LYS A 148 18.84 7.05 9.64
C LYS A 148 17.39 6.64 9.41
N ALA A 149 16.49 6.92 10.35
CA ALA A 149 15.08 6.59 10.24
C ALA A 149 14.28 7.71 9.58
N ASN A 150 14.64 8.97 9.85
CA ASN A 150 14.10 10.20 9.28
C ASN A 150 12.56 10.22 9.14
N CYS A 151 11.89 9.75 10.17
CA CYS A 151 10.42 9.66 10.17
C CYS A 151 9.78 11.05 10.11
N VAL A 152 10.46 12.04 10.70
CA VAL A 152 10.04 13.44 10.75
C VAL A 152 9.82 14.06 9.37
N LYS A 153 10.58 13.62 8.36
CA LYS A 153 10.46 14.10 6.99
C LYS A 153 9.04 13.99 6.44
N CYS A 154 8.37 12.89 6.74
CA CYS A 154 7.00 12.62 6.29
C CYS A 154 5.96 12.93 7.38
N HIS A 155 6.23 12.52 8.63
CA HIS A 155 5.26 12.67 9.71
C HIS A 155 5.24 14.07 10.35
N GLY A 156 6.17 14.94 9.95
CA GLY A 156 6.29 16.30 10.49
C GLY A 156 6.96 16.35 11.87
N VAL A 157 7.43 17.54 12.24
CA VAL A 157 8.16 17.78 13.51
C VAL A 157 7.29 17.50 14.73
N THR A 158 5.99 17.67 14.58
CA THR A 158 5.00 17.47 15.67
C THR A 158 4.30 16.12 15.59
N GLY A 159 4.58 15.29 14.57
CA GLY A 159 3.89 14.03 14.33
C GLY A 159 2.46 14.16 13.79
N LEU A 160 2.08 15.33 13.28
CA LEU A 160 0.74 15.60 12.74
C LEU A 160 0.52 15.03 11.32
N GLY A 161 1.57 14.55 10.66
CA GLY A 161 1.50 14.07 9.29
C GLY A 161 1.60 15.19 8.24
N ASP A 162 2.11 16.32 8.64
CA ASP A 162 2.20 17.57 7.86
C ASP A 162 3.60 17.82 7.26
N GLY A 163 4.45 16.81 7.24
CA GLY A 163 5.77 16.88 6.62
C GLY A 163 5.67 16.87 5.09
N GLN A 164 5.97 15.77 4.45
CA GLN A 164 5.88 15.63 3.00
C GLN A 164 4.52 15.02 2.60
N ALA A 165 3.65 15.83 1.96
CA ALA A 165 2.25 15.45 1.70
C ALA A 165 1.94 15.11 0.23
N ASN A 166 2.89 15.25 -0.70
CA ASN A 166 2.62 15.23 -2.14
C ASN A 166 3.04 13.93 -2.83
N ASP A 167 2.73 12.79 -2.25
CA ASP A 167 2.99 11.49 -2.88
C ASP A 167 1.70 10.69 -3.08
N TYR A 168 1.76 9.70 -3.96
CA TYR A 168 0.67 8.80 -4.27
C TYR A 168 1.03 7.37 -3.86
N ASP A 169 0.04 6.53 -3.60
CA ASP A 169 0.32 5.10 -3.48
C ASP A 169 0.59 4.47 -4.86
N ASP A 170 1.15 3.27 -4.85
CA ASP A 170 1.57 2.59 -6.08
C ASP A 170 0.40 2.31 -7.03
N TRP A 171 -0.84 2.36 -6.52
CA TRP A 171 -2.05 2.21 -7.33
C TRP A 171 -2.40 3.48 -8.11
N ASN A 172 -2.16 4.66 -7.51
CA ASN A 172 -2.45 5.94 -8.14
C ASN A 172 -1.33 6.46 -9.05
N LYS A 173 -0.06 6.09 -8.77
CA LYS A 173 1.10 6.55 -9.53
C LYS A 173 0.96 6.34 -11.04
N PRO A 174 0.61 5.15 -11.55
CA PRO A 174 0.46 4.93 -12.98
C PRO A 174 -0.60 5.83 -13.62
N ILE A 175 -1.71 6.07 -12.92
CA ILE A 175 -2.80 6.93 -13.42
C ILE A 175 -2.33 8.39 -13.53
N VAL A 176 -1.55 8.86 -12.55
CA VAL A 176 -0.97 10.21 -12.57
C VAL A 176 0.04 10.37 -13.69
N GLU A 177 0.87 9.36 -13.93
CA GLU A 177 1.86 9.36 -15.02
C GLU A 177 1.17 9.40 -16.39
N ILE A 178 0.15 8.56 -16.60
CA ILE A 178 -0.65 8.55 -17.83
C ILE A 178 -1.36 9.90 -18.04
N ASP A 179 -1.96 10.49 -17.01
CA ASP A 179 -2.60 11.81 -17.11
C ASP A 179 -1.60 12.91 -17.48
N LYS A 180 -0.38 12.86 -16.92
CA LYS A 180 0.70 13.78 -17.27
C LYS A 180 1.14 13.62 -18.72
N GLU A 181 1.29 12.38 -19.19
CA GLU A 181 1.65 12.08 -20.57
C GLU A 181 0.58 12.55 -21.54
N LEU A 182 -0.69 12.29 -21.24
CA LEU A 182 -1.83 12.78 -22.02
C LEU A 182 -1.83 14.30 -22.15
N ARG A 183 -1.60 15.03 -21.07
CA ARG A 183 -1.53 16.50 -21.10
C ARG A 183 -0.39 16.96 -21.99
N GLY A 184 0.81 16.39 -21.85
CA GLY A 184 1.95 16.72 -22.70
C GLY A 184 1.70 16.43 -24.18
N THR A 185 1.01 15.33 -24.49
CA THR A 185 0.68 14.95 -25.85
C THR A 185 -0.39 15.89 -26.44
N ARG A 186 -1.43 16.25 -25.67
CA ARG A 186 -2.42 17.25 -26.08
C ARG A 186 -1.80 18.60 -26.44
N GLU A 187 -0.83 19.06 -25.62
CA GLU A 187 -0.12 20.32 -25.93
C GLU A 187 0.70 20.21 -27.21
N ARG A 188 1.42 19.09 -27.43
CA ARG A 188 2.15 18.86 -28.70
C ARG A 188 1.21 18.89 -29.90
N ILE A 189 0.09 18.19 -29.84
CA ILE A 189 -0.93 18.17 -30.90
C ILE A 189 -1.43 19.58 -31.23
N LYS A 190 -1.68 20.41 -30.22
CA LYS A 190 -2.16 21.80 -30.44
C LYS A 190 -1.14 22.70 -31.12
N VAL A 191 0.14 22.51 -30.81
CA VAL A 191 1.23 23.35 -31.35
C VAL A 191 1.60 22.97 -32.78
N THR A 192 1.34 21.73 -33.18
CA THR A 192 1.73 21.25 -34.50
C THR A 192 0.73 21.68 -35.56
N ALA A 193 1.15 22.58 -36.47
CA ALA A 193 0.31 23.06 -37.54
C ALA A 193 0.17 21.99 -38.62
N THR A 194 -1.05 21.53 -38.89
CA THR A 194 -1.35 20.47 -39.85
C THR A 194 -1.18 20.88 -41.33
N ALA A 195 -1.15 22.18 -41.60
CA ALA A 195 -1.10 22.71 -42.99
C ALA A 195 0.23 22.45 -43.73
N SER A 196 1.29 22.04 -43.05
CA SER A 196 2.60 21.75 -43.64
C SER A 196 3.05 20.30 -43.49
N MET A 197 2.18 19.39 -43.03
CA MET A 197 2.49 17.98 -42.81
C MET A 197 2.45 17.19 -44.11
N SER A 198 3.37 16.26 -44.24
CA SER A 198 3.28 15.19 -45.25
C SER A 198 2.08 14.25 -44.96
N PRO A 199 1.63 13.45 -45.91
CA PRO A 199 0.56 12.48 -45.69
C PRO A 199 0.85 11.49 -44.56
N GLU A 200 2.11 11.08 -44.36
CA GLU A 200 2.54 10.18 -43.29
C GLU A 200 2.49 10.87 -41.92
N GLU A 201 3.01 12.08 -41.82
CA GLU A 201 2.94 12.89 -40.59
C GLU A 201 1.49 13.21 -40.18
N LEU A 202 0.62 13.45 -41.15
CA LEU A 202 -0.80 13.67 -40.91
C LEU A 202 -1.48 12.41 -40.37
N ALA A 203 -1.17 11.24 -40.94
CA ALA A 203 -1.70 9.97 -40.47
C ALA A 203 -1.28 9.66 -39.02
N GLU A 204 -0.01 9.88 -38.68
CA GLU A 204 0.50 9.74 -37.32
C GLU A 204 -0.17 10.73 -36.37
N HIS A 205 -0.35 11.97 -36.76
CA HIS A 205 -1.03 13.00 -35.99
C HIS A 205 -2.49 12.62 -35.67
N VAL A 206 -3.22 12.10 -36.66
CA VAL A 206 -4.61 11.62 -36.49
C VAL A 206 -4.66 10.42 -35.54
N ALA A 207 -3.75 9.46 -35.71
CA ALA A 207 -3.65 8.30 -34.81
C ALA A 207 -3.38 8.71 -33.35
N LEU A 208 -2.52 9.71 -33.16
CA LEU A 208 -2.20 10.25 -31.84
C LEU A 208 -3.41 10.99 -31.22
N GLN A 209 -4.19 11.71 -32.02
CA GLN A 209 -5.43 12.34 -31.55
C GLN A 209 -6.48 11.30 -31.13
N ASP A 210 -6.64 10.23 -31.90
CA ASP A 210 -7.56 9.14 -31.59
C ASP A 210 -7.14 8.42 -30.29
N TRP A 211 -5.85 8.12 -30.14
CA TRP A 211 -5.28 7.53 -28.91
C TRP A 211 -5.53 8.42 -27.70
N VAL A 212 -5.24 9.72 -27.78
CA VAL A 212 -5.50 10.69 -26.69
C VAL A 212 -6.98 10.73 -26.33
N THR A 213 -7.86 10.67 -27.32
CA THR A 213 -9.30 10.70 -27.10
C THR A 213 -9.79 9.44 -26.39
N LYS A 214 -9.40 8.26 -26.85
CA LYS A 214 -9.76 6.97 -26.25
C LYS A 214 -9.25 6.85 -24.82
N LEU A 215 -7.98 7.16 -24.58
CA LEU A 215 -7.40 7.07 -23.24
C LEU A 215 -8.02 8.08 -22.28
N SER A 216 -8.38 9.28 -22.77
CA SER A 216 -9.08 10.27 -21.96
C SER A 216 -10.47 9.77 -21.52
N GLN A 217 -11.21 9.14 -22.43
CA GLN A 217 -12.52 8.56 -22.10
C GLN A 217 -12.42 7.49 -21.00
N VAL A 218 -11.38 6.62 -21.07
CA VAL A 218 -11.13 5.62 -20.03
C VAL A 218 -10.81 6.26 -18.67
N LEU A 219 -9.95 7.29 -18.66
CA LEU A 219 -9.58 7.97 -17.42
C LEU A 219 -10.74 8.78 -16.82
N ASP A 220 -11.54 9.42 -17.64
CA ASP A 220 -12.65 10.27 -17.18
C ASP A 220 -13.90 9.45 -16.79
N GLY A 221 -14.14 8.30 -17.46
CA GLY A 221 -15.34 7.49 -17.28
C GLY A 221 -15.21 6.39 -16.22
N ASP A 222 -14.13 5.61 -16.29
CA ASP A 222 -14.04 4.33 -15.56
C ASP A 222 -12.99 4.31 -14.44
N SER A 223 -12.16 5.35 -14.31
CA SER A 223 -11.13 5.40 -13.29
C SER A 223 -11.50 6.25 -12.07
N LEU A 224 -11.06 5.81 -10.89
CA LEU A 224 -11.11 6.65 -9.70
C LEU A 224 -10.02 7.72 -9.80
N LYS A 225 -10.36 8.98 -9.51
CA LYS A 225 -9.40 10.09 -9.56
C LYS A 225 -8.25 9.85 -8.58
N PRO A 226 -6.99 10.06 -9.00
CA PRO A 226 -5.85 9.93 -8.10
C PRO A 226 -6.00 10.81 -6.86
N ARG A 227 -5.64 10.27 -5.70
CA ARG A 227 -5.61 10.99 -4.42
C ARG A 227 -4.23 10.90 -3.81
N THR A 228 -3.71 12.03 -3.34
CA THR A 228 -2.47 12.06 -2.58
C THR A 228 -2.63 11.32 -1.25
N ILE A 229 -1.58 10.64 -0.84
CA ILE A 229 -1.49 10.03 0.48
C ILE A 229 -0.87 11.06 1.44
N VAL A 230 -1.61 11.32 2.53
CA VAL A 230 -1.12 12.10 3.64
C VAL A 230 -0.60 11.15 4.73
N PRO A 231 0.62 11.35 5.24
CA PRO A 231 1.12 10.62 6.39
C PRO A 231 0.16 10.71 7.58
N ARG A 232 0.12 9.67 8.40
CA ARG A 232 -0.84 9.61 9.50
C ARG A 232 -0.48 10.65 10.58
N ASN A 233 -1.50 11.36 11.08
CA ASN A 233 -1.38 12.10 12.32
C ASN A 233 -1.23 11.09 13.48
N LEU A 234 -0.02 11.01 14.02
CA LEU A 234 0.36 10.05 15.05
C LEU A 234 -0.20 10.43 16.43
N ARG A 235 -0.50 11.73 16.63
CA ARG A 235 -1.06 12.24 17.91
C ARG A 235 -2.50 11.84 18.15
N HIS A 236 -3.24 11.43 17.11
CA HIS A 236 -4.58 10.88 17.30
C HIS A 236 -4.60 9.50 17.93
N GLY A 237 -3.49 8.77 17.96
CA GLY A 237 -3.43 7.40 18.46
C GLY A 237 -4.27 6.40 17.65
N VAL A 238 -4.71 6.80 16.45
CA VAL A 238 -5.49 5.96 15.53
C VAL A 238 -4.59 5.53 14.38
N TYR A 239 -4.20 4.27 14.37
CA TYR A 239 -3.28 3.71 13.38
C TYR A 239 -3.99 2.71 12.47
N ARG A 240 -3.94 2.93 11.16
CA ARG A 240 -4.48 1.97 10.19
C ARG A 240 -3.74 0.63 10.28
N GLY A 241 -4.48 -0.47 10.32
CA GLY A 241 -3.91 -1.81 10.42
C GLY A 241 -3.54 -2.26 11.84
N GLY A 242 -4.00 -1.53 12.87
CA GLY A 242 -3.84 -1.89 14.26
C GLY A 242 -2.91 -0.98 15.07
N ARG A 243 -3.14 -0.94 16.39
CA ARG A 243 -2.40 -0.11 17.35
C ARG A 243 -1.56 -0.91 18.33
N ARG A 244 -1.56 -2.24 18.24
CA ARG A 244 -0.70 -3.05 19.10
C ARG A 244 0.77 -2.72 18.81
N PRO A 245 1.68 -2.82 19.78
CA PRO A 245 3.10 -2.59 19.55
C PRO A 245 3.64 -3.36 18.34
N LEU A 246 3.28 -4.63 18.19
CA LEU A 246 3.65 -5.48 17.05
C LEU A 246 3.13 -4.95 15.71
N ASP A 247 1.91 -4.40 15.66
CA ASP A 247 1.36 -3.84 14.43
C ASP A 247 2.16 -2.62 13.96
N LEU A 248 2.66 -1.81 14.89
CA LEU A 248 3.53 -0.68 14.61
C LEU A 248 4.93 -1.16 14.22
N TYR A 249 5.46 -2.16 14.94
CA TYR A 249 6.76 -2.76 14.66
C TYR A 249 6.85 -3.25 13.21
N TYR A 250 5.91 -4.08 12.77
CA TYR A 250 5.89 -4.61 11.41
C TYR A 250 5.88 -3.50 10.34
N ARG A 251 5.08 -2.44 10.56
CA ARG A 251 4.99 -1.32 9.61
C ARG A 251 6.24 -0.46 9.57
N ILE A 252 6.91 -0.28 10.69
CA ILE A 252 8.18 0.46 10.74
C ILE A 252 9.29 -0.41 10.14
N TYR A 253 9.36 -1.67 10.52
CA TYR A 253 10.37 -2.61 10.04
C TYR A 253 10.33 -2.77 8.51
N ALA A 254 9.20 -3.20 7.97
CA ALA A 254 9.06 -3.53 6.55
C ALA A 254 8.56 -2.35 5.68
N GLY A 255 8.14 -1.25 6.30
CA GLY A 255 7.38 -0.22 5.60
C GLY A 255 5.96 -0.69 5.26
N ILE A 256 5.27 0.06 4.42
CA ILE A 256 3.90 -0.28 4.00
C ILE A 256 3.89 -0.56 2.50
N ASN A 257 3.62 -1.80 2.12
CA ASN A 257 3.57 -2.21 0.72
C ASN A 257 2.48 -1.44 -0.05
N GLY A 258 2.80 -0.92 -1.23
CA GLY A 258 1.89 -0.10 -2.02
C GLY A 258 1.62 1.30 -1.45
N ALA A 259 2.48 1.78 -0.53
CA ALA A 259 2.42 3.14 0.00
C ALA A 259 3.84 3.74 0.14
N PRO A 260 3.95 5.08 0.16
CA PRO A 260 5.25 5.75 0.22
C PRO A 260 6.06 5.52 1.50
N MET A 261 5.48 4.95 2.56
CA MET A 261 6.21 4.65 3.80
C MET A 261 7.31 3.60 3.57
N PRO A 262 8.60 3.97 3.64
CA PRO A 262 9.70 3.06 3.42
C PRO A 262 9.90 2.10 4.60
N ALA A 263 10.70 1.04 4.39
CA ALA A 263 11.17 0.17 5.45
C ALA A 263 12.30 0.86 6.24
N ALA A 264 12.27 0.74 7.56
CA ALA A 264 13.40 1.12 8.42
C ALA A 264 14.44 0.00 8.56
N LYS A 265 14.11 -1.23 8.17
CA LYS A 265 15.02 -2.38 8.08
C LYS A 265 16.30 -2.01 7.33
N GLY A 266 17.43 -2.30 7.91
CA GLY A 266 18.76 -2.01 7.37
C GLY A 266 19.27 -0.58 7.65
N ALA A 267 18.39 0.36 8.00
CA ALA A 267 18.79 1.69 8.44
C ALA A 267 18.95 1.78 9.96
N VAL A 268 18.09 1.06 10.70
CA VAL A 268 18.15 0.94 12.17
C VAL A 268 18.05 -0.53 12.59
N SER A 269 18.54 -0.85 13.78
CA SER A 269 18.48 -2.22 14.31
C SER A 269 17.05 -2.64 14.64
N PRO A 270 16.74 -3.95 14.66
CA PRO A 270 15.43 -4.44 15.09
C PRO A 270 15.05 -4.00 16.51
N GLU A 271 16.02 -3.88 17.41
CA GLU A 271 15.84 -3.39 18.78
C GLU A 271 15.52 -1.89 18.78
N ASP A 272 16.19 -1.10 17.95
CA ASP A 272 15.94 0.35 17.83
C ASP A 272 14.55 0.64 17.29
N ILE A 273 13.97 -0.25 16.46
CA ILE A 273 12.59 -0.14 16.00
C ILE A 273 11.62 -0.16 17.19
N TRP A 274 11.87 -0.97 18.22
CA TRP A 274 11.04 -0.98 19.41
C TRP A 274 11.07 0.37 20.17
N HIS A 275 12.21 1.04 20.20
CA HIS A 275 12.29 2.40 20.76
C HIS A 275 11.43 3.39 19.95
N ILE A 276 11.47 3.31 18.61
CA ILE A 276 10.61 4.13 17.76
C ILE A 276 9.12 3.81 17.99
N VAL A 277 8.75 2.52 18.14
CA VAL A 277 7.39 2.10 18.48
C VAL A 277 6.93 2.75 19.79
N ASN A 278 7.76 2.70 20.83
CA ASN A 278 7.43 3.29 22.14
C ASN A 278 7.26 4.82 22.03
N TYR A 279 8.12 5.50 21.28
CA TYR A 279 7.97 6.92 21.02
C TYR A 279 6.68 7.24 20.25
N VAL A 280 6.39 6.54 19.16
CA VAL A 280 5.15 6.75 18.37
C VAL A 280 3.90 6.54 19.23
N ARG A 281 3.93 5.56 20.14
CA ARG A 281 2.83 5.29 21.08
C ARG A 281 2.69 6.36 22.17
N SER A 282 3.76 7.10 22.49
CA SER A 282 3.70 8.20 23.46
C SER A 282 3.11 9.48 22.89
N LEU A 283 3.23 9.71 21.57
CA LEU A 283 2.80 10.94 20.91
C LEU A 283 1.36 11.39 21.21
N PRO A 284 0.34 10.51 21.32
CA PRO A 284 -1.01 10.93 21.69
C PRO A 284 -1.15 11.50 23.11
N TYR A 285 -0.14 11.33 23.95
CA TYR A 285 -0.11 11.73 25.34
C TYR A 285 0.87 12.88 25.65
N GLU A 286 1.62 13.32 24.63
CA GLU A 286 2.47 14.51 24.73
C GLU A 286 1.61 15.78 24.69
N PHE A 287 1.79 16.65 25.68
CA PHE A 287 1.30 18.04 25.66
C PHE A 287 2.49 18.96 25.49
N ASP A 288 2.45 19.86 24.52
CA ASP A 288 3.48 20.90 24.27
C ASP A 288 4.93 20.40 24.18
N GLY A 289 5.12 19.14 23.77
CA GLY A 289 6.44 18.52 23.63
C GLY A 289 6.98 17.86 24.90
N GLU A 290 6.25 17.91 25.99
CA GLU A 290 6.55 17.19 27.23
C GLU A 290 5.60 15.99 27.39
N LEU A 291 6.14 14.88 27.92
CA LEU A 291 5.31 13.77 28.37
C LEU A 291 4.38 14.28 29.48
N GLY A 292 3.08 14.26 29.24
CA GLY A 292 2.10 14.61 30.26
C GLY A 292 2.29 13.75 31.49
N ALA A 293 2.84 14.32 32.57
CA ALA A 293 3.31 13.65 33.78
C ALA A 293 2.22 12.86 34.51
N ASP A 294 0.94 13.10 34.25
CA ASP A 294 -0.18 12.60 35.07
C ASP A 294 -1.06 11.52 34.40
N ARG A 295 -0.69 10.97 33.23
CA ARG A 295 -1.48 9.91 32.61
C ARG A 295 -0.64 8.66 32.38
N PRO A 296 -0.85 7.59 33.14
CA PRO A 296 -0.14 6.34 32.93
C PRO A 296 -0.43 5.81 31.52
N LEU A 297 0.63 5.65 30.72
CA LEU A 297 0.63 5.08 29.37
C LEU A 297 -0.07 3.71 29.28
N ILE A 298 -0.25 3.04 30.41
CA ILE A 298 -0.68 1.66 30.54
C ILE A 298 -2.22 1.53 30.77
N ALA A 299 -2.90 2.58 31.22
CA ALA A 299 -4.30 2.46 31.70
C ALA A 299 -5.36 2.34 30.59
N ARG A 300 -5.03 2.52 29.29
CA ARG A 300 -5.98 2.45 28.18
C ARG A 300 -5.81 1.27 27.24
N GLU A 301 -4.95 0.31 27.54
CA GLU A 301 -4.72 -0.88 26.71
C GLU A 301 -5.66 -2.06 26.99
N ARG A 302 -6.74 -1.86 27.74
CA ARG A 302 -7.72 -2.91 28.07
C ARG A 302 -9.01 -2.76 27.24
N PHE A 303 -8.85 -2.63 25.89
CA PHE A 303 -10.00 -2.86 25.00
C PHE A 303 -9.53 -3.37 23.65
#